data_c9ccf96ffc8b4e86df23d38deaa75679
#
_entry.id   c9ccf96ffc8b4e86df23d38deaa75679
#
_cell.length_a   1.000
_cell.length_b   1.000
_cell.length_c   1.000
_cell.angle_alpha   90.00
_cell.angle_beta   90.00
_cell.angle_gamma   90.00
#
_symmetry.space_group_name_H-M   'P 1'
#
loop_
_entity.id
_entity.type
_entity.pdbx_description
1 polymer ?
#
loop_
_entity_poly.entity_id
_entity_poly.type
_entity_poly.pdbx_seq_one_letter_code
_entity_poly.pdbx_strand_id
1 'polypeptide(L)'
;MAATEGEQVTIPRYLQLLWELDEPARPGPKPGVDVRRIGEIGVQLADSNGLAGLSMRRVAAELGVTTMALYRYVESKEELLALVLDHAYGRPRLTHPADASWRDRIGAWARANRAVVLAHPWILSVAISEPPLTPHQIQWMEAGLQALAGLPLPEQEKLSSMLLVDVYVRGQTQLSREFAGAPASGELPLQQSEAERLYAARLQLLTRGHHLPAVHRALTSGALEDGDTEFAIDEFEFGLSTLLDGIAARARR
;
A
#
# COMPACT_ATOMS: atom_id res chain seq x y z
N MET A 1 -21.15 -0.28 -19.15
CA MET A 1 -22.04 0.87 -19.34
C MET A 1 -21.22 1.91 -20.11
N ALA A 2 -21.63 2.23 -21.33
CA ALA A 2 -21.00 3.31 -22.11
C ALA A 2 -21.30 4.64 -21.42
N ALA A 3 -20.27 5.50 -21.27
CA ALA A 3 -20.47 6.86 -20.82
C ALA A 3 -21.47 7.55 -21.76
N THR A 4 -22.42 8.24 -21.18
CA THR A 4 -23.42 9.02 -21.89
C THR A 4 -22.68 10.09 -22.71
N GLU A 5 -22.91 10.17 -24.00
CA GLU A 5 -22.37 11.21 -24.89
C GLU A 5 -22.70 12.58 -24.30
N GLY A 6 -21.70 13.33 -23.88
CA GLY A 6 -21.85 14.73 -23.45
C GLY A 6 -21.07 15.16 -22.21
N GLU A 7 -20.58 14.25 -21.37
CA GLU A 7 -19.77 14.65 -20.21
C GLU A 7 -18.30 14.79 -20.63
N GLN A 8 -17.84 16.04 -20.72
CA GLN A 8 -16.46 16.34 -21.06
C GLN A 8 -15.57 15.92 -19.88
N VAL A 9 -14.84 14.80 -20.00
CA VAL A 9 -13.93 14.30 -18.98
C VAL A 9 -12.80 15.31 -18.80
N THR A 10 -12.79 16.00 -17.67
CA THR A 10 -11.73 16.95 -17.32
C THR A 10 -10.66 16.23 -16.51
N ILE A 11 -9.41 16.31 -16.97
CA ILE A 11 -8.26 15.75 -16.26
C ILE A 11 -7.67 16.83 -15.34
N PRO A 12 -7.59 16.61 -14.02
CA PRO A 12 -6.95 17.54 -13.10
C PRO A 12 -5.52 17.90 -13.52
N ARG A 13 -5.10 19.12 -13.20
CA ARG A 13 -3.79 19.66 -13.61
C ARG A 13 -2.62 18.80 -13.15
N TYR A 14 -2.64 18.32 -11.92
CA TYR A 14 -1.58 17.48 -11.37
C TYR A 14 -1.42 16.15 -12.15
N LEU A 15 -2.52 15.55 -12.61
CA LEU A 15 -2.47 14.34 -13.45
C LEU A 15 -1.91 14.65 -14.84
N GLN A 16 -2.30 15.79 -15.45
CA GLN A 16 -1.72 16.20 -16.72
C GLN A 16 -0.18 16.31 -16.63
N LEU A 17 0.30 16.90 -15.54
CA LEU A 17 1.74 17.05 -15.29
C LEU A 17 2.44 15.71 -15.02
N LEU A 18 1.84 14.82 -14.22
CA LEU A 18 2.40 13.51 -13.92
C LEU A 18 2.48 12.61 -15.15
N TRP A 19 1.44 12.65 -16.00
CA TRP A 19 1.35 11.87 -17.22
C TRP A 19 2.06 12.54 -18.41
N GLU A 20 2.66 13.70 -18.21
CA GLU A 20 3.36 14.48 -19.25
C GLU A 20 2.44 14.72 -20.50
N LEU A 21 1.12 14.98 -20.23
CA LEU A 21 0.11 15.19 -21.28
C LEU A 21 0.18 16.60 -21.88
N ASP A 22 0.88 17.53 -21.25
CA ASP A 22 1.09 18.87 -21.78
C ASP A 22 2.04 18.83 -22.97
N GLU A 23 1.82 19.73 -23.95
CA GLU A 23 2.78 19.95 -25.02
C GLU A 23 4.16 20.32 -24.45
N PRO A 24 5.27 19.86 -25.07
CA PRO A 24 6.60 20.17 -24.61
C PRO A 24 6.75 21.69 -24.44
N ALA A 25 7.10 22.09 -23.23
CA ALA A 25 7.24 23.50 -22.87
C ALA A 25 8.12 24.21 -23.91
N ARG A 26 7.66 25.37 -24.39
CA ARG A 26 8.47 26.27 -25.20
C ARG A 26 9.81 26.50 -24.52
N PRO A 27 10.93 26.60 -25.27
CA PRO A 27 12.25 26.80 -24.66
C PRO A 27 12.25 28.09 -23.82
N GLY A 28 12.29 27.93 -22.50
CA GLY A 28 12.34 28.96 -21.47
C GLY A 28 13.08 28.43 -20.25
N PRO A 29 13.42 29.29 -19.26
CA PRO A 29 14.02 28.83 -18.01
C PRO A 29 13.13 27.75 -17.40
N LYS A 30 13.72 26.59 -17.02
CA LYS A 30 12.97 25.50 -16.37
C LYS A 30 12.28 26.07 -15.13
N PRO A 31 10.98 25.80 -14.93
CA PRO A 31 10.29 26.16 -13.69
C PRO A 31 11.11 25.62 -12.51
N GLY A 32 11.33 26.44 -11.49
CA GLY A 32 12.14 26.06 -10.32
C GLY A 32 11.49 24.96 -9.44
N VAL A 33 10.28 24.52 -9.78
CA VAL A 33 9.52 23.47 -9.12
C VAL A 33 9.00 22.49 -10.17
N ASP A 34 9.16 21.20 -9.89
CA ASP A 34 8.66 20.08 -10.68
C ASP A 34 7.73 19.23 -9.78
N VAL A 35 6.68 18.64 -10.33
CA VAL A 35 5.76 17.74 -9.61
C VAL A 35 6.48 16.57 -8.95
N ARG A 36 7.54 16.07 -9.56
CA ARG A 36 8.39 15.01 -8.97
C ARG A 36 9.06 15.50 -7.69
N ARG A 37 9.57 16.74 -7.69
CA ARG A 37 10.20 17.33 -6.50
C ARG A 37 9.18 17.62 -5.40
N ILE A 38 7.96 17.98 -5.75
CA ILE A 38 6.84 18.12 -4.80
C ILE A 38 6.57 16.78 -4.12
N GLY A 39 6.47 15.69 -4.91
CA GLY A 39 6.28 14.33 -4.41
C GLY A 39 7.40 13.90 -3.46
N GLU A 40 8.67 14.08 -3.87
CA GLU A 40 9.86 13.74 -3.07
C GLU A 40 9.85 14.44 -1.69
N ILE A 41 9.67 15.76 -1.68
CA ILE A 41 9.59 16.54 -0.43
C ILE A 41 8.39 16.11 0.42
N GLY A 42 7.26 15.84 -0.22
CA GLY A 42 6.07 15.34 0.47
C GLY A 42 6.31 14.01 1.18
N VAL A 43 7.01 13.07 0.53
CA VAL A 43 7.40 11.78 1.14
C VAL A 43 8.33 12.01 2.33
N GLN A 44 9.38 12.83 2.19
CA GLN A 44 10.31 13.13 3.29
C GLN A 44 9.58 13.72 4.51
N LEU A 45 8.64 14.63 4.29
CA LEU A 45 7.82 15.22 5.36
C LEU A 45 6.89 14.20 6.01
N ALA A 46 6.27 13.34 5.21
CA ALA A 46 5.35 12.32 5.72
C ALA A 46 6.09 11.19 6.46
N ASP A 47 7.27 10.79 6.00
CA ASP A 47 8.11 9.80 6.69
C ASP A 47 8.60 10.33 8.05
N SER A 48 8.98 11.61 8.11
CA SER A 48 9.52 12.21 9.33
C SER A 48 8.44 12.59 10.35
N ASN A 49 7.24 12.98 9.91
CA ASN A 49 6.23 13.60 10.76
C ASN A 49 4.82 13.00 10.62
N GLY A 50 4.68 11.90 9.90
CA GLY A 50 3.38 11.34 9.53
C GLY A 50 2.57 12.28 8.62
N LEU A 51 1.33 11.88 8.30
CA LEU A 51 0.43 12.70 7.46
C LEU A 51 0.09 14.08 8.08
N ALA A 52 0.18 14.21 9.40
CA ALA A 52 0.00 15.50 10.07
C ALA A 52 1.12 16.50 9.72
N GLY A 53 2.29 15.99 9.34
CA GLY A 53 3.41 16.80 8.86
C GLY A 53 3.23 17.32 7.44
N LEU A 54 2.37 16.71 6.63
CA LEU A 54 2.16 17.06 5.24
C LEU A 54 1.15 18.21 5.10
N SER A 55 1.61 19.35 4.60
CA SER A 55 0.74 20.50 4.28
C SER A 55 1.32 21.33 3.15
N MET A 56 0.45 22.02 2.39
CA MET A 56 0.85 22.93 1.31
C MET A 56 1.92 23.92 1.77
N ARG A 57 1.77 24.48 2.97
CA ARG A 57 2.71 25.47 3.54
C ARG A 57 4.08 24.86 3.81
N ARG A 58 4.14 23.65 4.38
CA ARG A 58 5.42 22.97 4.70
C ARG A 58 6.14 22.54 3.43
N VAL A 59 5.42 21.96 2.47
CA VAL A 59 6.01 21.57 1.18
C VAL A 59 6.55 22.78 0.44
N ALA A 60 5.79 23.91 0.39
CA ALA A 60 6.26 25.14 -0.23
C ALA A 60 7.53 25.70 0.46
N ALA A 61 7.57 25.65 1.79
CA ALA A 61 8.73 26.11 2.57
C ALA A 61 9.99 25.28 2.26
N GLU A 62 9.88 23.94 2.23
CA GLU A 62 11.00 23.05 1.89
C GLU A 62 11.46 23.19 0.43
N LEU A 63 10.54 23.55 -0.48
CA LEU A 63 10.86 23.86 -1.87
C LEU A 63 11.47 25.26 -2.05
N GLY A 64 11.44 26.11 -1.03
CA GLY A 64 11.89 27.50 -1.12
C GLY A 64 11.00 28.39 -1.98
N VAL A 65 9.70 28.06 -2.06
CA VAL A 65 8.71 28.82 -2.86
C VAL A 65 7.53 29.29 -2.00
N THR A 66 6.72 30.18 -2.56
CA THR A 66 5.48 30.59 -1.90
C THR A 66 4.41 29.51 -2.04
N THR A 67 3.48 29.43 -1.09
CA THR A 67 2.32 28.53 -1.18
C THR A 67 1.51 28.79 -2.46
N MET A 68 1.40 30.03 -2.90
CA MET A 68 0.72 30.40 -4.15
C MET A 68 1.42 29.82 -5.40
N ALA A 69 2.74 29.68 -5.36
CA ALA A 69 3.47 29.02 -6.45
C ALA A 69 3.18 27.53 -6.51
N LEU A 70 2.99 26.87 -5.35
CA LEU A 70 2.63 25.45 -5.26
C LEU A 70 1.22 25.18 -5.81
N TYR A 71 0.27 26.11 -5.58
CA TYR A 71 -1.11 25.99 -6.12
C TYR A 71 -1.20 25.98 -7.64
N ARG A 72 -0.12 26.28 -8.36
CA ARG A 72 -0.06 26.12 -9.83
C ARG A 72 0.09 24.66 -10.26
N TYR A 73 0.44 23.78 -9.33
CA TYR A 73 0.70 22.35 -9.59
C TYR A 73 -0.35 21.47 -8.95
N VAL A 74 -0.80 21.81 -7.76
CA VAL A 74 -1.81 21.09 -6.98
C VAL A 74 -2.79 22.07 -6.36
N GLU A 75 -4.08 21.84 -6.55
CA GLU A 75 -5.13 22.77 -6.14
C GLU A 75 -5.69 22.43 -4.74
N SER A 76 -5.43 21.23 -4.26
CA SER A 76 -5.95 20.75 -2.98
C SER A 76 -4.90 19.93 -2.21
N LYS A 77 -5.21 19.63 -0.94
CA LYS A 77 -4.41 18.72 -0.12
C LYS A 77 -4.51 17.28 -0.63
N GLU A 78 -5.65 16.91 -1.17
CA GLU A 78 -5.93 15.59 -1.76
C GLU A 78 -5.05 15.37 -3.00
N GLU A 79 -4.94 16.35 -3.88
CA GLU A 79 -4.04 16.31 -5.04
C GLU A 79 -2.57 16.24 -4.62
N LEU A 80 -2.16 17.04 -3.61
CA LEU A 80 -0.83 16.93 -3.02
C LEU A 80 -0.57 15.51 -2.51
N LEU A 81 -1.53 14.93 -1.80
CA LEU A 81 -1.41 13.57 -1.26
C LEU A 81 -1.30 12.54 -2.37
N ALA A 82 -2.05 12.70 -3.47
CA ALA A 82 -1.95 11.82 -4.63
C ALA A 82 -0.54 11.85 -5.26
N LEU A 83 0.08 13.03 -5.40
CA LEU A 83 1.47 13.17 -5.83
C LEU A 83 2.46 12.48 -4.89
N VAL A 84 2.26 12.67 -3.59
CA VAL A 84 3.12 12.08 -2.55
C VAL A 84 3.00 10.56 -2.53
N LEU A 85 1.78 10.01 -2.67
CA LEU A 85 1.54 8.59 -2.81
C LEU A 85 2.20 8.01 -4.07
N ASP A 86 2.04 8.67 -5.20
CA ASP A 86 2.67 8.23 -6.46
C ASP A 86 4.19 8.14 -6.32
N HIS A 87 4.79 9.13 -5.68
CA HIS A 87 6.23 9.16 -5.45
C HIS A 87 6.69 8.07 -4.46
N ALA A 88 5.94 7.84 -3.37
CA ALA A 88 6.24 6.80 -2.37
C ALA A 88 6.17 5.40 -2.97
N TYR A 89 5.14 5.12 -3.77
CA TYR A 89 5.04 3.85 -4.48
C TYR A 89 6.18 3.68 -5.49
N GLY A 90 6.50 4.71 -6.24
CA GLY A 90 7.48 4.63 -7.32
C GLY A 90 7.17 3.52 -8.32
N ARG A 91 8.11 3.24 -9.22
CA ARG A 91 7.96 2.13 -10.17
C ARG A 91 8.07 0.78 -9.46
N PRO A 92 7.18 -0.20 -9.76
CA PRO A 92 7.30 -1.54 -9.20
C PRO A 92 8.64 -2.18 -9.60
N ARG A 93 9.42 -2.60 -8.59
CA ARG A 93 10.68 -3.32 -8.77
C ARG A 93 10.45 -4.78 -8.38
N LEU A 94 9.96 -5.57 -9.33
CA LEU A 94 9.67 -6.97 -9.10
C LEU A 94 10.85 -7.84 -9.49
N THR A 95 11.23 -8.75 -8.60
CA THR A 95 12.30 -9.72 -8.85
C THR A 95 11.69 -11.12 -8.86
N HIS A 96 11.70 -11.75 -10.02
CA HIS A 96 11.31 -13.14 -10.20
C HIS A 96 12.05 -13.73 -11.42
N PRO A 97 12.26 -15.07 -11.49
CA PRO A 97 12.76 -15.74 -12.68
C PRO A 97 11.90 -15.48 -13.92
N ALA A 98 12.48 -15.55 -15.11
CA ALA A 98 11.75 -15.33 -16.36
C ALA A 98 10.63 -16.34 -16.60
N ASP A 99 10.83 -17.58 -16.14
CA ASP A 99 9.91 -18.72 -16.20
C ASP A 99 9.03 -18.87 -14.96
N ALA A 100 9.02 -17.85 -14.07
CA ALA A 100 8.25 -17.87 -12.83
C ALA A 100 6.76 -18.13 -13.10
N SER A 101 6.14 -18.94 -12.24
CA SER A 101 4.71 -19.19 -12.28
C SER A 101 3.92 -17.89 -11.98
N TRP A 102 2.64 -17.85 -12.35
CA TRP A 102 1.76 -16.76 -11.97
C TRP A 102 1.75 -16.54 -10.45
N ARG A 103 1.83 -17.62 -9.67
CA ARG A 103 1.85 -17.60 -8.21
C ARG A 103 3.09 -16.91 -7.68
N ASP A 104 4.26 -17.20 -8.25
CA ASP A 104 5.52 -16.56 -7.85
C ASP A 104 5.52 -15.08 -8.22
N ARG A 105 4.97 -14.73 -9.39
CA ARG A 105 4.87 -13.34 -9.86
C ARG A 105 3.97 -12.49 -8.98
N ILE A 106 2.74 -12.96 -8.69
CA ILE A 106 1.83 -12.20 -7.82
C ILE A 106 2.30 -12.20 -6.36
N GLY A 107 2.97 -13.26 -5.90
CA GLY A 107 3.64 -13.30 -4.62
C GLY A 107 4.77 -12.27 -4.51
N ALA A 108 5.61 -12.15 -5.54
CA ALA A 108 6.66 -11.11 -5.61
C ALA A 108 6.04 -9.70 -5.62
N TRP A 109 4.94 -9.51 -6.34
CA TRP A 109 4.18 -8.26 -6.34
C TRP A 109 3.64 -7.91 -4.94
N ALA A 110 3.04 -8.87 -4.25
CA ALA A 110 2.50 -8.68 -2.90
C ALA A 110 3.59 -8.31 -1.89
N ARG A 111 4.74 -9.00 -1.92
CA ARG A 111 5.89 -8.70 -1.04
C ARG A 111 6.50 -7.34 -1.34
N ALA A 112 6.62 -6.97 -2.62
CA ALA A 112 7.11 -5.66 -3.02
C ALA A 112 6.17 -4.54 -2.58
N ASN A 113 4.84 -4.73 -2.72
CA ASN A 113 3.83 -3.78 -2.22
C ASN A 113 3.93 -3.64 -0.68
N ARG A 114 4.02 -4.77 0.03
CA ARG A 114 4.24 -4.76 1.49
C ARG A 114 5.49 -3.98 1.88
N ALA A 115 6.60 -4.15 1.15
CA ALA A 115 7.84 -3.44 1.42
C ALA A 115 7.69 -1.92 1.27
N VAL A 116 6.93 -1.44 0.26
CA VAL A 116 6.61 0.00 0.12
C VAL A 116 5.81 0.50 1.31
N VAL A 117 4.78 -0.24 1.72
CA VAL A 117 3.92 0.15 2.86
C VAL A 117 4.70 0.15 4.18
N LEU A 118 5.64 -0.78 4.36
CA LEU A 118 6.52 -0.82 5.53
C LEU A 118 7.53 0.34 5.54
N ALA A 119 8.06 0.73 4.37
CA ALA A 119 8.96 1.87 4.24
C ALA A 119 8.23 3.20 4.48
N HIS A 120 6.95 3.29 4.13
CA HIS A 120 6.12 4.49 4.21
C HIS A 120 4.81 4.21 4.98
N PRO A 121 4.86 3.96 6.30
CA PRO A 121 3.69 3.46 7.06
C PRO A 121 2.48 4.39 7.05
N TRP A 122 2.70 5.68 6.84
CA TRP A 122 1.64 6.68 6.74
C TRP A 122 0.68 6.40 5.56
N ILE A 123 1.10 5.60 4.56
CA ILE A 123 0.24 5.15 3.44
C ILE A 123 -1.02 4.44 3.97
N LEU A 124 -0.91 3.67 5.06
CA LEU A 124 -2.04 2.98 5.67
C LEU A 124 -3.10 3.92 6.27
N SER A 125 -2.70 5.14 6.62
CA SER A 125 -3.58 6.16 7.18
C SER A 125 -4.27 7.02 6.10
N VAL A 126 -3.94 6.82 4.83
CA VAL A 126 -4.56 7.56 3.73
C VAL A 126 -5.91 6.96 3.40
N ALA A 127 -6.97 7.78 3.49
CA ALA A 127 -8.30 7.39 3.04
C ALA A 127 -8.31 7.20 1.52
N ILE A 128 -8.80 6.06 1.07
CA ILE A 128 -9.00 5.78 -0.36
C ILE A 128 -10.36 6.34 -0.74
N SER A 129 -10.39 7.51 -1.34
CA SER A 129 -11.61 8.17 -1.80
C SER A 129 -11.95 7.86 -3.27
N GLU A 130 -10.94 7.57 -4.08
CA GLU A 130 -11.06 7.33 -5.51
C GLU A 130 -10.10 6.22 -5.96
N PRO A 131 -10.40 5.52 -7.08
CA PRO A 131 -9.45 4.62 -7.71
C PRO A 131 -8.17 5.34 -8.12
N PRO A 132 -7.01 4.66 -8.12
CA PRO A 132 -5.73 5.28 -8.46
C PRO A 132 -5.69 5.70 -9.94
N LEU A 133 -5.21 6.91 -10.19
CA LEU A 133 -5.05 7.47 -11.54
C LEU A 133 -3.62 7.96 -11.82
N THR A 134 -2.72 7.86 -10.86
CA THR A 134 -1.34 8.35 -10.99
C THR A 134 -0.45 7.31 -11.68
N PRO A 135 0.61 7.73 -12.41
CA PRO A 135 1.40 6.84 -13.26
C PRO A 135 1.98 5.62 -12.57
N HIS A 136 2.60 5.80 -11.38
CA HIS A 136 3.22 4.68 -10.68
C HIS A 136 2.17 3.72 -10.11
N GLN A 137 1.06 4.23 -9.56
CA GLN A 137 -0.02 3.38 -9.08
C GLN A 137 -0.64 2.55 -10.21
N ILE A 138 -0.79 3.13 -11.42
CA ILE A 138 -1.25 2.39 -12.59
C ILE A 138 -0.21 1.35 -13.04
N GLN A 139 1.10 1.66 -12.94
CA GLN A 139 2.16 0.66 -13.22
C GLN A 139 2.13 -0.50 -12.23
N TRP A 140 1.82 -0.24 -10.95
CA TRP A 140 1.59 -1.31 -9.97
C TRP A 140 0.38 -2.17 -10.31
N MET A 141 -0.72 -1.56 -10.74
CA MET A 141 -1.91 -2.29 -11.22
C MET A 141 -1.58 -3.14 -12.45
N GLU A 142 -0.89 -2.58 -13.43
CA GLU A 142 -0.43 -3.29 -14.64
C GLU A 142 0.44 -4.51 -14.28
N ALA A 143 1.42 -4.33 -13.39
CA ALA A 143 2.31 -5.40 -12.97
C ALA A 143 1.55 -6.54 -12.24
N GLY A 144 0.56 -6.20 -11.42
CA GLY A 144 -0.30 -7.18 -10.75
C GLY A 144 -1.18 -7.95 -11.73
N LEU A 145 -1.78 -7.25 -12.71
CA LEU A 145 -2.59 -7.90 -13.76
C LEU A 145 -1.74 -8.79 -14.67
N GLN A 146 -0.54 -8.35 -15.05
CA GLN A 146 0.41 -9.17 -15.83
C GLN A 146 0.82 -10.44 -15.07
N ALA A 147 0.98 -10.38 -13.75
CA ALA A 147 1.26 -11.56 -12.94
C ALA A 147 0.15 -12.63 -13.07
N LEU A 148 -1.09 -12.21 -13.26
CA LEU A 148 -2.27 -13.08 -13.39
C LEU A 148 -2.65 -13.37 -14.86
N ALA A 149 -1.95 -12.81 -15.86
CA ALA A 149 -2.35 -12.88 -17.26
C ALA A 149 -2.49 -14.31 -17.81
N GLY A 150 -1.65 -15.26 -17.31
CA GLY A 150 -1.69 -16.67 -17.72
C GLY A 150 -2.83 -17.50 -17.11
N LEU A 151 -3.64 -16.93 -16.21
CA LEU A 151 -4.77 -17.65 -15.63
C LEU A 151 -5.99 -17.65 -16.57
N PRO A 152 -6.72 -18.77 -16.68
CA PRO A 152 -7.96 -18.86 -17.45
C PRO A 152 -9.13 -18.23 -16.69
N LEU A 153 -8.99 -16.95 -16.31
CA LEU A 153 -10.01 -16.15 -15.63
C LEU A 153 -10.41 -14.99 -16.53
N PRO A 154 -11.67 -14.56 -16.48
CA PRO A 154 -12.11 -13.28 -17.07
C PRO A 154 -11.29 -12.11 -16.50
N GLU A 155 -11.08 -11.04 -17.27
CA GLU A 155 -10.29 -9.88 -16.84
C GLU A 155 -10.87 -9.22 -15.57
N GLN A 156 -12.20 -9.19 -15.43
CA GLN A 156 -12.85 -8.72 -14.22
C GLN A 156 -12.44 -9.54 -12.98
N GLU A 157 -12.31 -10.85 -13.11
CA GLU A 157 -11.90 -11.72 -12.00
C GLU A 157 -10.41 -11.59 -11.69
N LYS A 158 -9.57 -11.35 -12.71
CA LYS A 158 -8.15 -11.03 -12.50
C LYS A 158 -7.99 -9.73 -11.72
N LEU A 159 -8.73 -8.68 -12.12
CA LEU A 159 -8.73 -7.39 -11.41
C LEU A 159 -9.21 -7.55 -9.95
N SER A 160 -10.30 -8.27 -9.73
CA SER A 160 -10.82 -8.56 -8.39
C SER A 160 -9.83 -9.38 -7.55
N SER A 161 -9.13 -10.34 -8.17
CA SER A 161 -8.10 -11.15 -7.49
C SER A 161 -6.90 -10.32 -7.09
N MET A 162 -6.42 -9.44 -7.97
CA MET A 162 -5.34 -8.50 -7.66
C MET A 162 -5.75 -7.57 -6.50
N LEU A 163 -6.95 -6.99 -6.55
CA LEU A 163 -7.46 -6.13 -5.49
C LEU A 163 -7.57 -6.87 -4.15
N LEU A 164 -8.01 -8.15 -4.16
CA LEU A 164 -8.07 -8.98 -2.96
C LEU A 164 -6.68 -9.16 -2.33
N VAL A 165 -5.65 -9.39 -3.15
CA VAL A 165 -4.26 -9.49 -2.67
C VAL A 165 -3.79 -8.13 -2.10
N ASP A 166 -4.10 -7.00 -2.75
CA ASP A 166 -3.75 -5.66 -2.26
C ASP A 166 -4.40 -5.37 -0.89
N VAL A 167 -5.69 -5.64 -0.76
CA VAL A 167 -6.43 -5.47 0.50
C VAL A 167 -5.83 -6.34 1.61
N TYR A 168 -5.45 -7.58 1.29
CA TYR A 168 -4.76 -8.46 2.22
C TYR A 168 -3.42 -7.87 2.67
N VAL A 169 -2.58 -7.45 1.73
CA VAL A 169 -1.28 -6.82 2.03
C VAL A 169 -1.44 -5.64 2.97
N ARG A 170 -2.35 -4.72 2.66
CA ARG A 170 -2.60 -3.52 3.47
C ARG A 170 -3.13 -3.87 4.85
N GLY A 171 -4.17 -4.69 4.94
CA GLY A 171 -4.82 -5.05 6.20
C GLY A 171 -3.90 -5.83 7.14
N GLN A 172 -3.18 -6.83 6.60
CA GLN A 172 -2.24 -7.62 7.38
C GLN A 172 -1.05 -6.76 7.87
N THR A 173 -0.51 -5.90 7.01
CA THR A 173 0.59 -5.00 7.39
C THR A 173 0.15 -3.99 8.44
N GLN A 174 -1.05 -3.43 8.33
CA GLN A 174 -1.61 -2.52 9.34
C GLN A 174 -1.75 -3.23 10.69
N LEU A 175 -2.39 -4.41 10.71
CA LEU A 175 -2.64 -5.17 11.93
C LEU A 175 -1.33 -5.57 12.62
N SER A 176 -0.34 -6.07 11.87
CA SER A 176 0.97 -6.42 12.41
C SER A 176 1.67 -5.23 13.06
N ARG A 177 1.56 -4.03 12.45
CA ARG A 177 2.15 -2.80 13.01
C ARG A 177 1.44 -2.34 14.28
N GLU A 178 0.11 -2.42 14.31
CA GLU A 178 -0.70 -2.04 15.48
C GLU A 178 -0.39 -2.95 16.67
N PHE A 179 -0.27 -4.26 16.46
CA PHE A 179 0.11 -5.20 17.50
C PHE A 179 1.55 -5.02 17.97
N ALA A 180 2.45 -4.68 17.08
CA ALA A 180 3.83 -4.39 17.44
C ALA A 180 3.99 -3.08 18.24
N GLY A 181 2.93 -2.27 18.40
CA GLY A 181 3.02 -0.95 19.02
C GLY A 181 3.99 -0.02 18.27
N ALA A 182 4.22 -0.28 16.98
CA ALA A 182 5.23 0.40 16.20
C ALA A 182 4.89 1.90 16.02
N PRO A 183 5.83 2.81 16.32
CA PRO A 183 5.66 4.22 16.01
C PRO A 183 5.53 4.42 14.50
N ALA A 184 4.99 5.57 14.09
CA ALA A 184 4.84 5.93 12.66
C ALA A 184 6.18 5.98 11.89
N SER A 185 7.31 5.93 12.58
CA SER A 185 8.69 6.01 12.06
C SER A 185 9.28 4.72 11.46
N GLY A 186 8.51 3.63 11.36
CA GLY A 186 8.91 2.48 10.52
C GLY A 186 9.64 1.32 11.18
N GLU A 187 10.19 1.46 12.37
CA GLU A 187 10.85 0.35 13.06
C GLU A 187 9.83 -0.56 13.76
N LEU A 188 9.91 -1.88 13.50
CA LEU A 188 9.14 -2.88 14.25
C LEU A 188 9.83 -3.10 15.60
N PRO A 189 9.12 -2.97 16.75
CA PRO A 189 9.71 -3.24 18.03
C PRO A 189 10.13 -4.72 18.18
N LEU A 190 11.30 -4.97 18.72
CA LEU A 190 11.84 -6.31 19.02
C LEU A 190 11.11 -7.05 20.18
N GLN A 191 9.97 -6.53 20.68
CA GLN A 191 9.27 -7.04 21.87
C GLN A 191 7.89 -7.65 21.56
N GLN A 192 7.62 -8.05 20.31
CA GLN A 192 6.34 -8.66 19.96
C GLN A 192 6.07 -9.94 20.74
N SER A 193 7.11 -10.76 20.96
CA SER A 193 7.01 -12.01 21.70
C SER A 193 6.57 -11.85 23.18
N GLU A 194 6.93 -10.75 23.84
CA GLU A 194 6.51 -10.49 25.21
C GLU A 194 5.03 -10.07 25.26
N ALA A 195 4.58 -9.23 24.34
CA ALA A 195 3.19 -8.82 24.23
C ALA A 195 2.25 -10.01 23.94
N GLU A 196 2.67 -10.93 23.07
CA GLU A 196 1.93 -12.14 22.72
C GLU A 196 1.82 -13.12 23.89
N ARG A 197 2.93 -13.38 24.61
CA ARG A 197 2.89 -14.20 25.84
C ARG A 197 1.99 -13.60 26.90
N LEU A 198 2.04 -12.28 27.08
CA LEU A 198 1.17 -11.59 28.03
C LEU A 198 -0.30 -11.67 27.60
N TYR A 199 -0.57 -11.57 26.29
CA TYR A 199 -1.92 -11.76 25.75
C TYR A 199 -2.43 -13.18 26.01
N ALA A 200 -1.65 -14.22 25.70
CA ALA A 200 -2.03 -15.62 25.95
C ALA A 200 -2.31 -15.88 27.44
N ALA A 201 -1.45 -15.40 28.34
CA ALA A 201 -1.64 -15.51 29.77
C ALA A 201 -2.91 -14.79 30.26
N ARG A 202 -3.17 -13.57 29.78
CA ARG A 202 -4.40 -12.82 30.10
C ARG A 202 -5.63 -13.53 29.59
N LEU A 203 -5.60 -14.01 28.35
CA LEU A 203 -6.71 -14.72 27.72
C LEU A 203 -7.03 -16.00 28.51
N GLN A 204 -6.02 -16.76 28.94
CA GLN A 204 -6.20 -17.94 29.77
C GLN A 204 -6.86 -17.63 31.13
N LEU A 205 -6.47 -16.53 31.78
CA LEU A 205 -7.09 -16.10 33.02
C LEU A 205 -8.53 -15.63 32.87
N LEU A 206 -8.78 -14.82 31.82
CA LEU A 206 -10.09 -14.21 31.56
C LEU A 206 -11.13 -15.24 31.08
N THR A 207 -10.68 -16.28 30.38
CA THR A 207 -11.58 -17.33 29.87
C THR A 207 -11.79 -18.49 30.82
N ARG A 208 -11.12 -18.48 32.01
CA ARG A 208 -11.27 -19.53 33.03
C ARG A 208 -12.71 -19.60 33.52
N GLY A 209 -13.34 -20.77 33.43
CA GLY A 209 -14.72 -21.01 33.83
C GLY A 209 -15.78 -20.62 32.80
N HIS A 210 -15.38 -20.07 31.65
CA HIS A 210 -16.28 -19.82 30.52
C HIS A 210 -16.28 -20.99 29.54
N HIS A 211 -17.45 -21.31 28.97
CA HIS A 211 -17.58 -22.37 27.96
C HIS A 211 -17.13 -21.87 26.58
N LEU A 212 -15.81 -21.85 26.35
CA LEU A 212 -15.14 -21.37 25.11
C LEU A 212 -14.20 -22.47 24.54
N PRO A 213 -14.77 -23.60 24.09
CA PRO A 213 -13.96 -24.80 23.78
C PRO A 213 -12.96 -24.58 22.62
N ALA A 214 -13.26 -23.74 21.65
CA ALA A 214 -12.35 -23.43 20.56
C ALA A 214 -11.17 -22.56 21.01
N VAL A 215 -11.42 -21.55 21.84
CA VAL A 215 -10.38 -20.70 22.42
C VAL A 215 -9.48 -21.51 23.35
N HIS A 216 -10.05 -22.37 24.19
CA HIS A 216 -9.27 -23.25 25.07
C HIS A 216 -8.41 -24.25 24.27
N ARG A 217 -8.89 -24.78 23.16
CA ARG A 217 -8.05 -25.63 22.28
C ARG A 217 -6.87 -24.83 21.70
N ALA A 218 -7.09 -23.62 21.21
CA ALA A 218 -6.03 -22.76 20.68
C ALA A 218 -4.97 -22.43 21.75
N LEU A 219 -5.41 -22.11 22.97
CA LEU A 219 -4.50 -21.87 24.11
C LEU A 219 -3.68 -23.10 24.47
N THR A 220 -4.30 -24.30 24.51
CA THR A 220 -3.60 -25.53 24.90
C THR A 220 -2.73 -26.13 23.80
N SER A 221 -2.90 -25.72 22.56
CA SER A 221 -2.07 -26.18 21.43
C SER A 221 -0.75 -25.42 21.30
N GLY A 222 -0.49 -24.39 22.10
CA GLY A 222 0.67 -23.52 21.96
C GLY A 222 0.55 -22.48 20.82
N ALA A 223 -0.56 -22.47 20.09
CA ALA A 223 -0.75 -21.59 18.92
C ALA A 223 -0.69 -20.07 19.21
N LEU A 224 -0.65 -19.68 20.49
CA LEU A 224 -0.56 -18.29 20.93
C LEU A 224 0.75 -18.01 21.71
N GLU A 225 1.67 -18.97 21.77
CA GLU A 225 2.91 -18.89 22.55
C GLU A 225 4.16 -18.72 21.67
N ASP A 226 4.06 -19.00 20.38
CA ASP A 226 5.16 -18.90 19.41
C ASP A 226 5.34 -17.45 18.90
N GLY A 227 5.95 -16.64 19.74
CA GLY A 227 6.22 -15.22 19.46
C GLY A 227 7.63 -14.94 18.97
N ASP A 228 8.15 -15.66 17.98
CA ASP A 228 9.37 -15.26 17.29
C ASP A 228 9.10 -14.20 16.20
N THR A 229 10.11 -13.39 15.87
CA THR A 229 10.05 -12.38 14.81
C THR A 229 9.66 -13.02 13.44
N GLU A 230 9.86 -14.30 13.31
CA GLU A 230 9.46 -15.16 12.21
C GLU A 230 7.93 -15.25 12.08
N PHE A 231 7.17 -15.20 13.19
CA PHE A 231 5.71 -15.33 13.20
C PHE A 231 5.00 -14.28 12.32
N ALA A 232 5.38 -13.01 12.37
CA ALA A 232 4.73 -11.98 11.54
C ALA A 232 5.02 -12.14 10.04
N ILE A 233 6.15 -12.74 9.69
CA ILE A 233 6.51 -13.08 8.31
C ILE A 233 5.73 -14.33 7.90
N ASP A 234 5.68 -15.34 8.77
CA ASP A 234 4.97 -16.59 8.53
C ASP A 234 3.47 -16.39 8.40
N GLU A 235 2.85 -15.54 9.22
CA GLU A 235 1.45 -15.17 9.11
C GLU A 235 1.13 -14.45 7.80
N PHE A 236 2.01 -13.56 7.34
CA PHE A 236 1.85 -12.94 6.02
C PHE A 236 1.93 -13.97 4.89
N GLU A 237 2.91 -14.85 4.92
CA GLU A 237 3.10 -15.87 3.89
C GLU A 237 1.98 -16.92 3.93
N PHE A 238 1.54 -17.34 5.13
CA PHE A 238 0.40 -18.23 5.31
C PHE A 238 -0.87 -17.68 4.69
N GLY A 239 -1.24 -16.45 5.03
CA GLY A 239 -2.46 -15.84 4.49
C GLY A 239 -2.36 -15.56 2.99
N LEU A 240 -1.19 -15.10 2.51
CA LEU A 240 -0.95 -14.92 1.08
C LEU A 240 -1.10 -16.25 0.33
N SER A 241 -0.45 -17.33 0.79
CA SER A 241 -0.56 -18.64 0.15
C SER A 241 -1.99 -19.15 0.12
N THR A 242 -2.74 -18.98 1.20
CA THR A 242 -4.15 -19.36 1.30
C THR A 242 -5.02 -18.62 0.28
N LEU A 243 -4.80 -17.30 0.11
CA LEU A 243 -5.47 -16.52 -0.93
C LEU A 243 -5.15 -17.01 -2.34
N LEU A 244 -3.87 -17.29 -2.60
CA LEU A 244 -3.42 -17.80 -3.90
C LEU A 244 -3.98 -19.21 -4.20
N ASP A 245 -4.19 -20.04 -3.18
CA ASP A 245 -4.87 -21.33 -3.33
C ASP A 245 -6.34 -21.14 -3.72
N GLY A 246 -7.01 -20.16 -3.14
CA GLY A 246 -8.37 -19.77 -3.50
C GLY A 246 -8.48 -19.30 -4.95
N ILE A 247 -7.56 -18.46 -5.40
CA ILE A 247 -7.49 -17.98 -6.80
C ILE A 247 -7.22 -19.17 -7.75
N ALA A 248 -6.29 -20.07 -7.40
CA ALA A 248 -6.00 -21.27 -8.18
C ALA A 248 -7.20 -22.20 -8.29
N ALA A 249 -7.96 -22.37 -7.19
CA ALA A 249 -9.17 -23.20 -7.20
C ALA A 249 -10.27 -22.60 -8.10
N ARG A 250 -10.37 -21.27 -8.15
CA ARG A 250 -11.30 -20.56 -9.02
C ARG A 250 -10.91 -20.70 -10.50
N ALA A 251 -9.63 -20.61 -10.82
CA ALA A 251 -9.11 -20.75 -12.19
C ALA A 251 -9.26 -22.16 -12.77
N ARG A 252 -9.59 -23.17 -11.95
CA ARG A 252 -9.84 -24.56 -12.40
C ARG A 252 -11.31 -24.86 -12.70
N ARG A 253 -12.21 -23.91 -12.46
CA ARG A 253 -13.66 -24.05 -12.73
C ARG A 253 -14.02 -23.62 -14.13
#